data_876fb71f079396ab4decd0269e7c6569
#
_entry.id   876fb71f079396ab4decd0269e7c6569
#
_cell.length_a   1.000
_cell.length_b   1.000
_cell.length_c   1.000
_cell.angle_alpha   90.00
_cell.angle_beta   90.00
_cell.angle_gamma   90.00
#
_symmetry.space_group_name_H-M   'P 1'
#
loop_
_entity.id
_entity.type
_entity.pdbx_description
1 polymer ?
#
loop_
_entity_poly.entity_id
_entity_poly.type
_entity_poly.pdbx_seq_one_letter_code
_entity_poly.pdbx_strand_id
1 'polypeptide(L)'
;RLGKTAVSSVGGIPVPPVVRYIAGYQAGAKAAFPTVKTLNGYSQDFVAQDKCKNVALSQLAQGSAVVFQVAGGCGLGALDAAKEKGAWGIGVDADQYYVNDRVLTSAQKKVDVAVFTAILNQVKRNVFAGGSNLVFNAANGGVGLGKINAAVPADEVAKAKAVAWQVHLGKVDVPTTCANKGC
;
A
#
# COMPACT_ATOMS: atom_id res chain seq x y z
N ARG A 1 -18.98 0.10 -4.95
CA ARG A 1 -19.58 0.40 -6.28
C ARG A 1 -19.21 -0.63 -7.36
N LEU A 2 -18.24 -1.51 -7.14
CA LEU A 2 -17.84 -2.54 -8.13
C LEU A 2 -18.70 -3.82 -8.08
N GLY A 3 -19.71 -3.89 -7.21
CA GLY A 3 -20.52 -5.09 -7.01
C GLY A 3 -19.74 -6.30 -6.45
N LYS A 4 -18.45 -6.13 -6.16
CA LYS A 4 -17.58 -7.16 -5.59
C LYS A 4 -17.32 -6.89 -4.12
N THR A 5 -17.21 -7.94 -3.32
CA THR A 5 -17.16 -7.88 -1.86
C THR A 5 -15.79 -8.26 -1.28
N ALA A 6 -14.79 -8.44 -2.14
CA ALA A 6 -13.44 -8.80 -1.72
C ALA A 6 -12.38 -7.86 -2.29
N VAL A 7 -11.35 -7.61 -1.50
CA VAL A 7 -10.10 -6.96 -1.89
C VAL A 7 -8.93 -7.80 -1.40
N SER A 8 -7.76 -7.64 -2.03
CA SER A 8 -6.63 -8.50 -1.69
C SER A 8 -5.31 -7.75 -1.61
N SER A 9 -4.33 -8.39 -0.98
CA SER A 9 -2.95 -7.94 -0.91
C SER A 9 -1.98 -9.08 -1.27
N VAL A 10 -0.90 -8.71 -1.97
CA VAL A 10 0.21 -9.60 -2.31
C VAL A 10 1.46 -9.04 -1.65
N GLY A 11 1.94 -9.70 -0.62
CA GLY A 11 3.21 -9.37 0.04
C GLY A 11 4.38 -10.12 -0.57
N GLY A 12 5.59 -9.57 -0.46
CA GLY A 12 6.81 -10.31 -0.75
C GLY A 12 7.06 -11.38 0.30
N ILE A 13 7.61 -11.01 1.45
CA ILE A 13 7.76 -11.86 2.63
C ILE A 13 7.15 -11.17 3.86
N PRO A 14 6.77 -11.92 4.93
CA PRO A 14 6.08 -11.35 6.10
C PRO A 14 7.06 -10.64 7.07
N VAL A 15 7.72 -9.60 6.58
CA VAL A 15 8.56 -8.73 7.43
C VAL A 15 7.76 -7.53 7.93
N PRO A 16 8.14 -6.91 9.05
CA PRO A 16 7.35 -5.86 9.70
C PRO A 16 6.89 -4.72 8.79
N PRO A 17 7.71 -4.16 7.88
CA PRO A 17 7.24 -3.11 6.97
C PRO A 17 6.12 -3.57 6.04
N VAL A 18 6.23 -4.78 5.48
CA VAL A 18 5.21 -5.37 4.59
C VAL A 18 3.90 -5.61 5.35
N VAL A 19 4.00 -6.23 6.54
CA VAL A 19 2.85 -6.50 7.40
C VAL A 19 2.12 -5.22 7.77
N ARG A 20 2.82 -4.14 8.13
CA ARG A 20 2.21 -2.84 8.48
C ARG A 20 1.42 -2.23 7.32
N TYR A 21 1.96 -2.27 6.10
CA TYR A 21 1.24 -1.79 4.91
C TYR A 21 -0.03 -2.59 4.65
N ILE A 22 0.05 -3.92 4.74
CA ILE A 22 -1.10 -4.81 4.56
C ILE A 22 -2.14 -4.59 5.67
N ALA A 23 -1.72 -4.49 6.93
CA ALA A 23 -2.60 -4.26 8.07
C ALA A 23 -3.39 -2.94 7.93
N GLY A 24 -2.70 -1.85 7.58
CA GLY A 24 -3.33 -0.56 7.31
C GLY A 24 -4.33 -0.62 6.16
N TYR A 25 -3.96 -1.30 5.07
CA TYR A 25 -4.86 -1.49 3.93
C TYR A 25 -6.13 -2.26 4.30
N GLN A 26 -6.00 -3.38 5.02
CA GLN A 26 -7.14 -4.18 5.47
C GLN A 26 -8.04 -3.41 6.43
N ALA A 27 -7.46 -2.66 7.36
CA ALA A 27 -8.20 -1.84 8.30
C ALA A 27 -8.97 -0.72 7.57
N GLY A 28 -8.33 -0.03 6.64
CA GLY A 28 -8.97 1.00 5.81
C GLY A 28 -10.10 0.45 4.95
N ALA A 29 -9.89 -0.72 4.34
CA ALA A 29 -10.94 -1.39 3.55
C ALA A 29 -12.17 -1.73 4.40
N LYS A 30 -11.96 -2.26 5.60
CA LYS A 30 -13.06 -2.58 6.55
C LYS A 30 -13.73 -1.34 7.13
N ALA A 31 -12.99 -0.27 7.37
CA ALA A 31 -13.58 0.99 7.81
C ALA A 31 -14.50 1.60 6.74
N ALA A 32 -14.09 1.50 5.46
CA ALA A 32 -14.90 1.99 4.34
C ALA A 32 -16.07 1.06 3.99
N PHE A 33 -15.91 -0.26 4.16
CA PHE A 33 -16.91 -1.27 3.84
C PHE A 33 -16.81 -2.46 4.84
N PRO A 34 -17.57 -2.42 5.95
CA PRO A 34 -17.41 -3.36 7.07
C PRO A 34 -17.53 -4.86 6.71
N THR A 35 -18.30 -5.19 5.67
CA THR A 35 -18.51 -6.59 5.21
C THR A 35 -17.49 -7.05 4.18
N VAL A 36 -16.51 -6.20 3.81
CA VAL A 36 -15.48 -6.56 2.82
C VAL A 36 -14.64 -7.74 3.30
N LYS A 37 -14.42 -8.69 2.40
CA LYS A 37 -13.42 -9.75 2.61
C LYS A 37 -12.05 -9.23 2.22
N THR A 38 -11.08 -9.43 3.09
CA THR A 38 -9.68 -9.12 2.82
C THR A 38 -8.91 -10.42 2.62
N LEU A 39 -8.37 -10.63 1.43
CA LEU A 39 -7.51 -11.77 1.12
C LEU A 39 -6.05 -11.32 1.23
N ASN A 40 -5.17 -12.21 1.65
CA ASN A 40 -3.73 -11.95 1.67
C ASN A 40 -2.95 -13.18 1.20
N GLY A 41 -1.79 -12.96 0.59
CA GLY A 41 -0.85 -14.01 0.22
C GLY A 41 0.56 -13.45 0.06
N TYR A 42 1.55 -14.30 0.28
CA TYR A 42 2.96 -13.96 0.13
C TYR A 42 3.58 -14.74 -1.01
N SER A 43 4.31 -14.03 -1.88
CA SER A 43 5.06 -14.65 -2.99
C SER A 43 6.36 -15.31 -2.54
N GLN A 44 6.82 -15.02 -1.31
CA GLN A 44 8.13 -15.37 -0.78
C GLN A 44 9.29 -14.82 -1.63
N ASP A 45 9.05 -13.68 -2.33
CA ASP A 45 10.02 -13.09 -3.25
C ASP A 45 9.75 -11.59 -3.42
N PHE A 46 10.79 -10.79 -3.66
CA PHE A 46 10.68 -9.36 -3.98
C PHE A 46 11.04 -9.02 -5.42
N VAL A 47 11.43 -10.00 -6.23
CA VAL A 47 11.95 -9.80 -7.59
C VAL A 47 11.15 -10.55 -8.66
N ALA A 48 10.88 -11.84 -8.45
CA ALA A 48 10.24 -12.73 -9.42
C ALA A 48 8.76 -12.37 -9.64
N GLN A 49 8.47 -11.68 -10.74
CA GLN A 49 7.13 -11.14 -11.05
C GLN A 49 6.07 -12.24 -11.25
N ASP A 50 6.45 -13.37 -11.80
CA ASP A 50 5.60 -14.54 -12.01
C ASP A 50 5.01 -15.08 -10.68
N LYS A 51 5.79 -15.08 -9.61
CA LYS A 51 5.34 -15.51 -8.29
C LYS A 51 4.22 -14.60 -7.76
N CYS A 52 4.42 -13.28 -7.81
CA CYS A 52 3.40 -12.31 -7.40
C CYS A 52 2.16 -12.37 -8.31
N LYS A 53 2.36 -12.57 -9.62
CA LYS A 53 1.27 -12.75 -10.59
C LYS A 53 0.41 -13.94 -10.22
N ASN A 54 1.01 -15.10 -9.90
CA ASN A 54 0.29 -16.30 -9.53
C ASN A 54 -0.54 -16.12 -8.24
N VAL A 55 0.03 -15.47 -7.22
CA VAL A 55 -0.70 -15.14 -5.98
C VAL A 55 -1.90 -14.23 -6.30
N ALA A 56 -1.69 -13.17 -7.09
CA ALA A 56 -2.75 -12.24 -7.47
C ALA A 56 -3.86 -12.93 -8.28
N LEU A 57 -3.51 -13.77 -9.26
CA LEU A 57 -4.48 -14.52 -10.07
C LEU A 57 -5.36 -15.43 -9.21
N SER A 58 -4.79 -16.12 -8.22
CA SER A 58 -5.55 -16.93 -7.26
C SER A 58 -6.53 -16.09 -6.46
N GLN A 59 -6.13 -14.90 -5.99
CA GLN A 59 -7.00 -13.99 -5.24
C GLN A 59 -8.11 -13.37 -6.12
N LEU A 60 -7.79 -13.05 -7.36
CA LEU A 60 -8.75 -12.53 -8.35
C LEU A 60 -9.80 -13.59 -8.71
N ALA A 61 -9.41 -14.87 -8.82
CA ALA A 61 -10.33 -15.97 -9.00
C ALA A 61 -11.30 -16.16 -7.80
N GLN A 62 -10.87 -15.78 -6.59
CA GLN A 62 -11.70 -15.74 -5.39
C GLN A 62 -12.59 -14.48 -5.29
N GLY A 63 -12.63 -13.65 -6.33
CA GLY A 63 -13.51 -12.48 -6.44
C GLY A 63 -12.92 -11.17 -5.94
N SER A 64 -11.61 -11.08 -5.75
CA SER A 64 -10.97 -9.79 -5.44
C SER A 64 -11.23 -8.76 -6.56
N ALA A 65 -11.60 -7.54 -6.17
CA ALA A 65 -11.79 -6.42 -7.09
C ALA A 65 -10.56 -5.52 -7.19
N VAL A 66 -9.72 -5.53 -6.14
CA VAL A 66 -8.54 -4.66 -6.03
C VAL A 66 -7.41 -5.48 -5.44
N VAL A 67 -6.24 -5.43 -6.06
CA VAL A 67 -5.01 -6.07 -5.59
C VAL A 67 -4.03 -5.00 -5.14
N PHE A 68 -3.69 -4.97 -3.87
CA PHE A 68 -2.61 -4.14 -3.33
C PHE A 68 -1.31 -4.94 -3.30
N GLN A 69 -0.31 -4.54 -4.06
CA GLN A 69 0.99 -5.16 -4.04
C GLN A 69 1.90 -4.51 -2.99
N VAL A 70 2.59 -5.33 -2.19
CA VAL A 70 3.59 -4.93 -1.20
C VAL A 70 4.81 -5.86 -1.33
N ALA A 71 5.36 -5.93 -2.54
CA ALA A 71 6.33 -6.95 -2.91
C ALA A 71 7.46 -6.43 -3.83
N GLY A 72 7.77 -5.14 -3.76
CA GLY A 72 8.86 -4.56 -4.56
C GLY A 72 8.69 -4.82 -6.06
N GLY A 73 9.74 -5.25 -6.75
CA GLY A 73 9.70 -5.56 -8.18
C GLY A 73 8.80 -6.74 -8.56
N CYS A 74 8.69 -7.75 -7.69
CA CYS A 74 7.74 -8.86 -7.83
C CYS A 74 6.30 -8.37 -8.00
N GLY A 75 5.94 -7.29 -7.26
CA GLY A 75 4.61 -6.72 -7.26
C GLY A 75 4.11 -6.19 -8.61
N LEU A 76 5.00 -5.90 -9.55
CA LEU A 76 4.60 -5.54 -10.92
C LEU A 76 3.79 -6.66 -11.57
N GLY A 77 4.15 -7.93 -11.32
CA GLY A 77 3.36 -9.06 -11.79
C GLY A 77 1.94 -9.11 -11.20
N ALA A 78 1.75 -8.66 -9.96
CA ALA A 78 0.42 -8.56 -9.37
C ALA A 78 -0.43 -7.44 -10.01
N LEU A 79 0.20 -6.30 -10.37
CA LEU A 79 -0.47 -5.24 -11.12
C LEU A 79 -0.85 -5.68 -12.54
N ASP A 80 -0.01 -6.48 -13.19
CA ASP A 80 -0.30 -7.08 -14.50
C ASP A 80 -1.47 -8.06 -14.41
N ALA A 81 -1.50 -8.93 -13.40
CA ALA A 81 -2.63 -9.84 -13.17
C ALA A 81 -3.95 -9.07 -12.96
N ALA A 82 -3.91 -7.97 -12.20
CA ALA A 82 -5.08 -7.12 -12.00
C ALA A 82 -5.60 -6.55 -13.32
N LYS A 83 -4.70 -6.00 -14.16
CA LYS A 83 -5.05 -5.51 -15.50
C LYS A 83 -5.63 -6.62 -16.39
N GLU A 84 -4.96 -7.76 -16.46
CA GLU A 84 -5.38 -8.92 -17.28
C GLU A 84 -6.80 -9.39 -16.95
N LYS A 85 -7.17 -9.35 -15.67
CA LYS A 85 -8.51 -9.77 -15.19
C LYS A 85 -9.52 -8.63 -15.10
N GLY A 86 -9.20 -7.44 -15.61
CA GLY A 86 -10.07 -6.27 -15.56
C GLY A 86 -10.33 -5.74 -14.13
N ALA A 87 -9.52 -6.15 -13.18
CA ALA A 87 -9.55 -5.65 -11.81
C ALA A 87 -8.66 -4.40 -11.66
N TRP A 88 -8.56 -3.88 -10.44
CA TRP A 88 -7.74 -2.71 -10.13
C TRP A 88 -6.51 -3.10 -9.32
N GLY A 89 -5.44 -2.34 -9.50
CA GLY A 89 -4.20 -2.46 -8.73
C GLY A 89 -3.95 -1.25 -7.84
N ILE A 90 -3.22 -1.47 -6.74
CA ILE A 90 -2.62 -0.40 -5.93
C ILE A 90 -1.12 -0.69 -5.85
N GLY A 91 -0.31 0.31 -6.20
CA GLY A 91 1.15 0.25 -6.14
C GLY A 91 1.71 0.52 -4.75
N VAL A 92 3.02 0.35 -4.59
CA VAL A 92 3.74 0.60 -3.33
C VAL A 92 5.11 1.25 -3.58
N ASP A 93 5.68 1.83 -2.54
CA ASP A 93 6.98 2.49 -2.48
C ASP A 93 7.04 3.77 -3.33
N ALA A 94 7.20 3.65 -4.63
CA ALA A 94 7.13 4.76 -5.59
C ALA A 94 5.73 4.92 -6.18
N ASP A 95 5.51 6.01 -6.93
CA ASP A 95 4.28 6.15 -7.69
C ASP A 95 4.31 5.25 -8.93
N GLN A 96 3.49 4.23 -8.92
CA GLN A 96 3.37 3.22 -9.98
C GLN A 96 2.18 3.47 -10.92
N TYR A 97 1.59 4.66 -10.90
CA TYR A 97 0.47 5.05 -11.76
C TYR A 97 0.74 4.77 -13.25
N TYR A 98 1.98 4.95 -13.68
CA TYR A 98 2.42 4.78 -15.08
C TYR A 98 2.57 3.31 -15.52
N VAL A 99 2.54 2.36 -14.60
CA VAL A 99 2.75 0.93 -14.93
C VAL A 99 1.66 0.43 -15.85
N ASN A 100 0.41 0.75 -15.54
CA ASN A 100 -0.72 0.48 -16.44
C ASN A 100 -1.97 1.31 -16.03
N ASP A 101 -2.98 1.32 -16.90
CA ASP A 101 -4.22 2.08 -16.77
C ASP A 101 -5.18 1.58 -15.67
N ARG A 102 -4.87 0.44 -15.05
CA ARG A 102 -5.63 -0.16 -13.95
C ARG A 102 -5.02 0.08 -12.59
N VAL A 103 -3.99 0.91 -12.47
CA VAL A 103 -3.47 1.34 -11.17
C VAL A 103 -4.31 2.49 -10.64
N LEU A 104 -4.98 2.28 -9.48
CA LEU A 104 -5.81 3.29 -8.82
C LEU A 104 -4.98 4.42 -8.20
N THR A 105 -3.93 4.06 -7.51
CA THR A 105 -2.96 4.92 -6.83
C THR A 105 -1.81 4.06 -6.31
N SER A 106 -0.89 4.67 -5.56
CA SER A 106 0.21 3.96 -4.89
C SER A 106 0.34 4.40 -3.44
N ALA A 107 0.58 3.47 -2.53
CA ALA A 107 0.99 3.76 -1.17
C ALA A 107 2.49 4.07 -1.15
N GLN A 108 2.83 5.35 -1.24
CA GLN A 108 4.22 5.79 -1.35
C GLN A 108 4.96 5.71 -0.01
N LYS A 109 6.22 5.29 -0.08
CA LYS A 109 7.20 5.38 0.99
C LYS A 109 8.27 6.38 0.56
N LYS A 110 8.29 7.53 1.22
CA LYS A 110 9.15 8.67 0.86
C LYS A 110 10.58 8.47 1.34
N VAL A 111 11.29 7.53 0.73
CA VAL A 111 12.70 7.23 1.06
C VAL A 111 13.61 8.43 0.78
N ASP A 112 13.32 9.17 -0.28
CA ASP A 112 13.97 10.44 -0.62
C ASP A 112 13.91 11.46 0.52
N VAL A 113 12.72 11.64 1.11
CA VAL A 113 12.52 12.52 2.29
C VAL A 113 13.33 12.02 3.49
N ALA A 114 13.35 10.71 3.72
CA ALA A 114 14.10 10.13 4.83
C ALA A 114 15.60 10.37 4.69
N VAL A 115 16.17 10.09 3.52
CA VAL A 115 17.60 10.30 3.22
C VAL A 115 17.94 11.77 3.28
N PHE A 116 17.16 12.63 2.63
CA PHE A 116 17.35 14.08 2.67
C PHE A 116 17.35 14.62 4.11
N THR A 117 16.38 14.20 4.92
CA THR A 117 16.25 14.63 6.31
C THR A 117 17.46 14.20 7.15
N ALA A 118 17.94 12.96 6.97
CA ALA A 118 19.13 12.47 7.67
C ALA A 118 20.38 13.29 7.33
N ILE A 119 20.59 13.55 6.03
CA ILE A 119 21.72 14.37 5.56
C ILE A 119 21.60 15.82 6.06
N LEU A 120 20.41 16.43 5.94
CA LEU A 120 20.16 17.80 6.39
C LEU A 120 20.43 17.97 7.89
N ASN A 121 19.99 17.02 8.71
CA ASN A 121 20.25 17.04 10.15
C ASN A 121 21.75 17.02 10.44
N GLN A 122 22.50 16.17 9.76
CA GLN A 122 23.96 16.11 9.94
C GLN A 122 24.65 17.38 9.46
N VAL A 123 24.35 17.85 8.24
CA VAL A 123 25.13 18.92 7.58
C VAL A 123 24.73 20.31 8.08
N LYS A 124 23.43 20.57 8.26
CA LYS A 124 22.93 21.91 8.61
C LYS A 124 22.68 22.10 10.10
N ARG A 125 22.31 21.04 10.80
CA ARG A 125 21.91 21.12 12.22
C ARG A 125 22.94 20.50 13.15
N ASN A 126 23.97 19.87 12.62
CA ASN A 126 24.98 19.12 13.37
C ASN A 126 24.39 18.10 14.35
N VAL A 127 23.29 17.46 13.95
CA VAL A 127 22.60 16.43 14.73
C VAL A 127 22.86 15.08 14.08
N PHE A 128 23.71 14.27 14.70
CA PHE A 128 23.96 12.89 14.28
C PHE A 128 23.05 11.95 15.05
N ALA A 129 22.14 11.30 14.33
CA ALA A 129 21.18 10.35 14.90
C ALA A 129 21.61 8.88 14.71
N GLY A 130 22.90 8.62 14.57
CA GLY A 130 23.45 7.26 14.48
C GLY A 130 23.10 6.43 15.73
N GLY A 131 22.71 5.17 15.53
CA GLY A 131 22.28 4.30 16.61
C GLY A 131 20.84 4.50 17.08
N SER A 132 20.08 5.44 16.46
CA SER A 132 18.65 5.64 16.73
C SER A 132 17.77 5.25 15.54
N ASN A 133 16.48 4.99 15.81
CA ASN A 133 15.47 4.75 14.78
C ASN A 133 14.72 6.05 14.47
N LEU A 134 14.83 6.53 13.24
CA LEU A 134 14.00 7.61 12.74
C LEU A 134 12.72 6.99 12.12
N VAL A 135 11.58 7.29 12.71
CA VAL A 135 10.28 6.79 12.23
C VAL A 135 9.71 7.77 11.23
N PHE A 136 9.48 7.30 10.00
CA PHE A 136 8.81 8.05 8.94
C PHE A 136 7.40 7.53 8.75
N ASN A 137 6.40 8.40 8.92
CA ASN A 137 4.97 8.06 8.88
C ASN A 137 4.16 9.19 8.22
N ALA A 138 2.82 9.11 8.31
CA ALA A 138 1.94 10.13 7.74
C ALA A 138 2.09 11.50 8.41
N ALA A 139 2.40 11.55 9.72
CA ALA A 139 2.52 12.81 10.46
C ALA A 139 3.71 13.66 10.02
N ASN A 140 4.82 13.01 9.59
CA ASN A 140 6.02 13.72 9.15
C ASN A 140 6.25 13.66 7.62
N GLY A 141 5.22 13.24 6.86
CA GLY A 141 5.29 13.16 5.41
C GLY A 141 6.11 11.99 4.85
N GLY A 142 6.49 11.04 5.70
CA GLY A 142 7.28 9.87 5.30
C GLY A 142 6.53 8.84 4.47
N VAL A 143 5.20 8.90 4.46
CA VAL A 143 4.31 8.10 3.59
C VAL A 143 3.24 8.98 2.97
N GLY A 144 2.67 8.55 1.85
CA GLY A 144 1.64 9.31 1.15
C GLY A 144 0.95 8.51 0.05
N LEU A 145 0.09 9.17 -0.69
CA LEU A 145 -0.56 8.59 -1.87
C LEU A 145 0.10 9.11 -3.14
N GLY A 146 0.27 8.23 -4.11
CA GLY A 146 0.65 8.57 -5.48
C GLY A 146 -0.50 9.23 -6.24
N LYS A 147 -0.30 9.45 -7.54
CA LYS A 147 -1.33 9.97 -8.43
C LYS A 147 -2.56 9.07 -8.39
N ILE A 148 -3.73 9.68 -8.24
CA ILE A 148 -5.01 8.96 -8.18
C ILE A 148 -5.57 8.85 -9.60
N ASN A 149 -6.03 7.66 -9.98
CA ASN A 149 -6.63 7.40 -11.27
C ASN A 149 -7.93 8.19 -11.45
N ALA A 150 -8.13 8.75 -12.63
CA ALA A 150 -9.33 9.52 -12.97
C ALA A 150 -10.63 8.69 -12.90
N ALA A 151 -10.55 7.37 -12.93
CA ALA A 151 -11.69 6.48 -12.73
C ALA A 151 -12.22 6.48 -11.28
N VAL A 152 -11.46 7.02 -10.30
CA VAL A 152 -11.92 7.15 -8.92
C VAL A 152 -12.83 8.38 -8.81
N PRO A 153 -14.09 8.21 -8.35
CA PRO A 153 -15.00 9.35 -8.19
C PRO A 153 -14.45 10.42 -7.25
N ALA A 154 -14.71 11.69 -7.55
CA ALA A 154 -14.15 12.82 -6.81
C ALA A 154 -14.56 12.83 -5.33
N ASP A 155 -15.77 12.38 -5.01
CA ASP A 155 -16.25 12.24 -3.62
C ASP A 155 -15.47 11.18 -2.84
N GLU A 156 -15.08 10.08 -3.48
CA GLU A 156 -14.25 9.05 -2.86
C GLU A 156 -12.81 9.55 -2.66
N VAL A 157 -12.28 10.31 -3.61
CA VAL A 157 -10.97 10.97 -3.44
C VAL A 157 -11.01 11.95 -2.26
N ALA A 158 -12.08 12.73 -2.12
CA ALA A 158 -12.23 13.66 -1.00
C ALA A 158 -12.28 12.92 0.35
N LYS A 159 -13.04 11.82 0.45
CA LYS A 159 -13.10 10.96 1.65
C LYS A 159 -11.72 10.39 2.00
N ALA A 160 -11.01 9.84 1.00
CA ALA A 160 -9.67 9.28 1.22
C ALA A 160 -8.68 10.35 1.74
N LYS A 161 -8.70 11.56 1.18
CA LYS A 161 -7.88 12.69 1.64
C LYS A 161 -8.26 13.12 3.06
N ALA A 162 -9.55 13.15 3.40
CA ALA A 162 -10.00 13.49 4.74
C ALA A 162 -9.50 12.46 5.78
N VAL A 163 -9.57 11.16 5.47
CA VAL A 163 -9.03 10.10 6.35
C VAL A 163 -7.51 10.24 6.46
N ALA A 164 -6.80 10.46 5.35
CA ALA A 164 -5.34 10.66 5.39
C ALA A 164 -4.95 11.85 6.28
N TRP A 165 -5.74 12.92 6.27
CA TRP A 165 -5.55 14.07 7.16
C TRP A 165 -5.80 13.71 8.63
N GLN A 166 -6.82 12.90 8.95
CA GLN A 166 -7.05 12.42 10.32
C GLN A 166 -5.91 11.53 10.82
N VAL A 167 -5.36 10.67 9.96
CA VAL A 167 -4.17 9.85 10.25
C VAL A 167 -2.96 10.76 10.50
N HIS A 168 -2.76 11.78 9.65
CA HIS A 168 -1.68 12.77 9.82
C HIS A 168 -1.77 13.49 11.19
N LEU A 169 -2.98 13.82 11.64
CA LEU A 169 -3.23 14.46 12.94
C LEU A 169 -3.17 13.50 14.14
N GLY A 170 -2.91 12.20 13.92
CA GLY A 170 -2.93 11.18 14.98
C GLY A 170 -4.31 10.89 15.57
N LYS A 171 -5.40 11.28 14.88
CA LYS A 171 -6.78 11.05 15.31
C LYS A 171 -7.33 9.67 14.91
N VAL A 172 -6.64 8.97 14.04
CA VAL A 172 -6.94 7.60 13.62
C VAL A 172 -5.72 6.75 13.91
N ASP A 173 -5.89 5.76 14.77
CA ASP A 173 -4.86 4.76 15.04
C ASP A 173 -4.87 3.70 13.94
N VAL A 174 -3.75 3.54 13.24
CA VAL A 174 -3.59 2.57 12.17
C VAL A 174 -2.91 1.32 12.73
N PRO A 175 -3.55 0.15 12.66
CA PRO A 175 -2.97 -1.06 13.21
C PRO A 175 -1.66 -1.43 12.50
N THR A 176 -0.70 -1.94 13.27
CA THR A 176 0.60 -2.41 12.79
C THR A 176 0.64 -3.91 12.53
N THR A 177 -0.42 -4.62 12.88
CA THR A 177 -0.61 -6.06 12.69
C THR A 177 -2.02 -6.34 12.18
N CYS A 178 -2.18 -7.42 11.43
CA CYS A 178 -3.49 -7.80 10.91
C CYS A 178 -4.38 -8.45 11.98
N ALA A 179 -5.66 -8.13 12.00
CA ALA A 179 -6.60 -8.54 13.02
C ALA A 179 -6.77 -10.08 13.17
N ASN A 180 -6.49 -10.86 12.13
CA ASN A 180 -6.79 -12.30 12.07
C ASN A 180 -5.57 -13.15 11.77
N LYS A 181 -4.38 -12.79 12.20
CA LYS A 181 -3.12 -13.50 11.81
C LYS A 181 -3.02 -13.74 10.28
N GLY A 182 -3.80 -13.01 9.49
CA GLY A 182 -3.99 -13.20 8.04
C GLY A 182 -3.04 -12.36 7.19
N CYS A 183 -1.96 -11.90 7.77
CA CYS A 183 -0.86 -11.34 7.00
C CYS A 183 0.52 -11.57 7.60
#